data_212d9bec16e276fd5bc75b328cd9926e
#
_entry.id   212d9bec16e276fd5bc75b328cd9926e
#
_cell.length_a   1.000
_cell.length_b   1.000
_cell.length_c   1.000
_cell.angle_alpha   90.00
_cell.angle_beta   90.00
_cell.angle_gamma   90.00
#
_symmetry.space_group_name_H-M   'P 1'
#
loop_
_entity.id
_entity.type
_entity.pdbx_description
1 polymer ?
#
loop_
_entity_poly.entity_id
_entity_poly.type
_entity_poly.pdbx_seq_one_letter_code
_entity_poly.pdbx_strand_id
1 'polypeptide(L)'
;MLKLLLSAALTLGLAATPAFADESVACPAFLDHDLPKLHSKDTVNLCDLAAGKPMLVVNTASHCGFTGQFKGLEALHQRYGKQGLVVVGFASDDFNQEAKTEEEAATICFKNFGVTFTMIAPSPVTGANATPVFAHINQQAKAPRWNFTKYLLNEKGEVIERFGSTTG
;
A
#
# COMPACT_ATOMS: atom_id res chain seq x y z
N MET A 1 41.78 -10.65 73.43
CA MET A 1 41.56 -11.37 72.15
C MET A 1 40.27 -10.90 71.61
N LEU A 2 40.28 -9.93 70.66
CA LEU A 2 39.08 -9.27 70.09
C LEU A 2 38.86 -9.86 68.70
N LYS A 3 37.74 -10.61 68.51
CA LYS A 3 37.37 -11.16 67.21
C LYS A 3 36.56 -10.12 66.40
N LEU A 4 37.15 -9.65 65.34
CA LEU A 4 36.48 -8.79 64.33
C LEU A 4 35.61 -9.69 63.45
N LEU A 5 34.30 -9.46 63.45
CA LEU A 5 33.38 -10.09 62.51
C LEU A 5 33.21 -9.15 61.29
N LEU A 6 33.72 -9.53 60.14
CA LEU A 6 33.48 -8.87 58.87
C LEU A 6 32.09 -9.30 58.32
N SER A 7 31.15 -8.41 58.29
CA SER A 7 29.88 -8.60 57.56
C SER A 7 30.08 -8.18 56.12
N ALA A 8 30.01 -9.14 55.18
CA ALA A 8 29.96 -8.85 53.74
C ALA A 8 28.52 -8.58 53.34
N ALA A 9 28.23 -7.34 52.95
CA ALA A 9 26.96 -6.97 52.37
C ALA A 9 26.95 -7.30 50.85
N LEU A 10 26.15 -8.27 50.46
CA LEU A 10 25.91 -8.66 49.06
C LEU A 10 24.90 -7.69 48.45
N THR A 11 25.37 -6.74 47.66
CA THR A 11 24.49 -5.85 46.86
C THR A 11 24.00 -6.56 45.60
N LEU A 12 22.73 -6.96 45.59
CA LEU A 12 22.06 -7.52 44.44
C LEU A 12 21.78 -6.38 43.46
N GLY A 13 22.58 -6.25 42.39
CA GLY A 13 22.35 -5.30 41.30
C GLY A 13 21.15 -5.77 40.43
N LEU A 14 20.04 -5.03 40.49
CA LEU A 14 18.93 -5.20 39.54
C LEU A 14 19.40 -4.72 38.16
N ALA A 15 19.70 -5.66 37.27
CA ALA A 15 19.89 -5.31 35.84
C ALA A 15 18.54 -4.94 35.24
N ALA A 16 18.36 -3.65 34.97
CA ALA A 16 17.22 -3.19 34.17
C ALA A 16 17.39 -3.67 32.72
N THR A 17 16.55 -4.58 32.26
CA THR A 17 16.44 -4.92 30.83
C THR A 17 15.86 -3.71 30.08
N PRO A 18 16.48 -3.25 28.99
CA PRO A 18 15.86 -2.23 28.15
C PRO A 18 14.55 -2.79 27.59
N ALA A 19 13.44 -2.14 27.92
CA ALA A 19 12.17 -2.36 27.26
C ALA A 19 12.36 -1.88 25.80
N PHE A 20 12.37 -2.80 24.85
CA PHE A 20 12.19 -2.44 23.46
C PHE A 20 10.75 -1.91 23.35
N ALA A 21 10.64 -0.58 23.26
CA ALA A 21 9.38 0.03 22.84
C ALA A 21 9.08 -0.52 21.44
N ASP A 22 7.99 -1.24 21.31
CA ASP A 22 7.38 -1.54 20.02
C ASP A 22 7.00 -0.19 19.40
N GLU A 23 7.86 0.36 18.54
CA GLU A 23 7.53 1.51 17.73
C GLU A 23 6.48 1.01 16.72
N SER A 24 5.22 1.06 17.11
CA SER A 24 4.13 0.92 16.17
C SER A 24 4.38 1.95 15.06
N VAL A 25 4.65 1.48 13.85
CA VAL A 25 4.88 2.35 12.69
C VAL A 25 3.61 3.18 12.53
N ALA A 26 3.70 4.47 12.88
CA ALA A 26 2.58 5.38 12.76
C ALA A 26 2.14 5.41 11.29
N CYS A 27 0.85 5.27 11.04
CA CYS A 27 0.34 5.31 9.67
C CYS A 27 0.64 6.65 9.02
N PRO A 28 1.27 6.70 7.84
CA PRO A 28 1.47 7.93 7.11
C PRO A 28 0.13 8.59 6.75
N ALA A 29 0.02 9.92 6.95
CA ALA A 29 -1.22 10.67 6.77
C ALA A 29 -1.86 10.50 5.38
N PHE A 30 -1.08 10.27 4.32
CA PHE A 30 -1.61 10.06 2.97
C PHE A 30 -2.33 8.72 2.79
N LEU A 31 -2.15 7.75 3.70
CA LEU A 31 -2.87 6.48 3.73
C LEU A 31 -4.11 6.52 4.64
N ASP A 32 -4.18 7.48 5.57
CA ASP A 32 -5.28 7.60 6.54
C ASP A 32 -6.49 8.31 5.93
N HIS A 33 -7.04 7.69 4.91
CA HIS A 33 -8.23 8.14 4.20
C HIS A 33 -9.13 6.96 3.85
N ASP A 34 -10.42 7.13 4.08
CA ASP A 34 -11.43 6.17 3.63
C ASP A 34 -11.68 6.33 2.14
N LEU A 35 -11.27 5.33 1.38
CA LEU A 35 -11.41 5.30 -0.07
C LEU A 35 -12.54 4.34 -0.47
N PRO A 36 -13.44 4.74 -1.38
CA PRO A 36 -14.50 3.85 -1.84
C PRO A 36 -13.87 2.68 -2.63
N LYS A 37 -14.33 1.46 -2.31
CA LYS A 37 -13.93 0.26 -3.05
C LYS A 37 -14.73 0.17 -4.35
N LEU A 38 -14.07 -0.29 -5.42
CA LEU A 38 -14.70 -0.46 -6.72
C LEU A 38 -15.95 -1.33 -6.62
N HIS A 39 -17.08 -0.80 -7.11
CA HIS A 39 -18.38 -1.45 -7.18
C HIS A 39 -18.83 -2.05 -5.84
N SER A 40 -18.65 -1.30 -4.77
CA SER A 40 -19.04 -1.68 -3.41
C SER A 40 -19.64 -0.46 -2.68
N LYS A 41 -20.41 -0.73 -1.64
CA LYS A 41 -20.83 0.29 -0.67
C LYS A 41 -19.80 0.52 0.44
N ASP A 42 -18.77 -0.33 0.47
CA ASP A 42 -17.74 -0.29 1.50
C ASP A 42 -16.63 0.68 1.12
N THR A 43 -16.01 1.25 2.12
CA THR A 43 -14.75 1.94 2.02
C THR A 43 -13.60 1.07 2.52
N VAL A 44 -12.39 1.47 2.24
CA VAL A 44 -11.17 0.91 2.81
C VAL A 44 -10.26 2.04 3.25
N ASN A 45 -9.77 1.97 4.48
CA ASN A 45 -8.68 2.80 4.95
C ASN A 45 -7.38 2.08 4.65
N LEU A 46 -6.48 2.71 3.90
CA LEU A 46 -5.23 2.05 3.51
C LEU A 46 -4.27 1.88 4.69
N CYS A 47 -4.46 2.61 5.80
CA CYS A 47 -3.74 2.34 7.03
C CYS A 47 -4.00 0.92 7.55
N ASP A 48 -5.25 0.49 7.53
CA ASP A 48 -5.63 -0.84 7.99
C ASP A 48 -5.01 -1.96 7.14
N LEU A 49 -4.79 -1.66 5.86
CA LEU A 49 -4.19 -2.62 4.93
C LEU A 49 -2.67 -2.62 4.94
N ALA A 50 -2.05 -1.43 4.94
CA ALA A 50 -0.68 -1.22 4.49
C ALA A 50 0.22 -0.51 5.50
N ALA A 51 -0.26 -0.11 6.69
CA ALA A 51 0.62 0.49 7.70
C ALA A 51 1.78 -0.45 8.04
N GLY A 52 3.01 0.04 7.88
CA GLY A 52 4.22 -0.76 8.13
C GLY A 52 4.46 -1.90 7.14
N LYS A 53 3.84 -1.86 5.93
CA LYS A 53 4.03 -2.88 4.89
C LYS A 53 4.43 -2.24 3.56
N PRO A 54 5.25 -2.92 2.75
CA PRO A 54 5.52 -2.47 1.38
C PRO A 54 4.23 -2.55 0.54
N MET A 55 4.05 -1.59 -0.36
CA MET A 55 2.84 -1.47 -1.15
C MET A 55 3.16 -1.28 -2.64
N LEU A 56 2.47 -2.03 -3.51
CA LEU A 56 2.47 -1.81 -4.96
C LEU A 56 1.17 -1.10 -5.35
N VAL A 57 1.29 0.17 -5.69
CA VAL A 57 0.18 1.01 -6.16
C VAL A 57 0.19 1.07 -7.67
N VAL A 58 -0.97 0.85 -8.30
CA VAL A 58 -1.12 0.89 -9.76
C VAL A 58 -2.37 1.66 -10.15
N ASN A 59 -2.26 2.57 -11.13
CA ASN A 59 -3.44 3.16 -11.76
C ASN A 59 -3.90 2.28 -12.93
N THR A 60 -5.18 1.98 -12.99
CA THR A 60 -5.76 1.06 -13.96
C THR A 60 -6.87 1.73 -14.79
N ALA A 61 -7.22 1.11 -15.90
CA ALA A 61 -8.42 1.45 -16.65
C ALA A 61 -8.92 0.23 -17.43
N SER A 62 -10.24 0.13 -17.60
CA SER A 62 -10.94 -1.04 -18.13
C SER A 62 -10.74 -1.27 -19.63
N HIS A 63 -10.60 -0.21 -20.41
CA HIS A 63 -10.48 -0.25 -21.88
C HIS A 63 -9.05 0.01 -22.39
N CYS A 64 -8.06 -0.25 -21.52
CA CYS A 64 -6.65 -0.09 -21.85
C CYS A 64 -6.09 -1.36 -22.51
N GLY A 65 -5.22 -1.19 -23.50
CA GLY A 65 -4.50 -2.32 -24.11
C GLY A 65 -3.60 -3.10 -23.15
N PHE A 66 -3.35 -2.54 -21.96
CA PHE A 66 -2.54 -3.17 -20.91
C PHE A 66 -3.36 -3.94 -19.85
N THR A 67 -4.67 -4.10 -19.99
CA THR A 67 -5.53 -4.85 -19.04
C THR A 67 -5.05 -6.28 -18.78
N GLY A 68 -4.36 -6.90 -19.74
CA GLY A 68 -3.74 -8.20 -19.54
C GLY A 68 -2.75 -8.26 -18.35
N GLN A 69 -2.22 -7.11 -17.93
CA GLN A 69 -1.31 -7.01 -16.78
C GLN A 69 -2.02 -7.25 -15.43
N PHE A 70 -3.35 -7.19 -15.35
CA PHE A 70 -4.08 -7.62 -14.16
C PHE A 70 -3.70 -9.04 -13.71
N LYS A 71 -3.43 -9.95 -14.66
CA LYS A 71 -2.98 -11.31 -14.33
C LYS A 71 -1.63 -11.34 -13.62
N GLY A 72 -0.68 -10.52 -14.06
CA GLY A 72 0.62 -10.38 -13.41
C GLY A 72 0.52 -9.74 -12.02
N LEU A 73 -0.30 -8.69 -11.88
CA LEU A 73 -0.56 -8.02 -10.60
C LEU A 73 -1.23 -8.98 -9.60
N GLU A 74 -2.22 -9.76 -10.05
CA GLU A 74 -2.85 -10.80 -9.24
C GLU A 74 -1.85 -11.89 -8.83
N ALA A 75 -1.00 -12.33 -9.73
CA ALA A 75 0.06 -13.29 -9.40
C ALA A 75 1.03 -12.75 -8.34
N LEU A 76 1.40 -11.47 -8.40
CA LEU A 76 2.21 -10.82 -7.36
C LEU A 76 1.47 -10.76 -6.03
N HIS A 77 0.18 -10.41 -6.04
CA HIS A 77 -0.67 -10.39 -4.85
C HIS A 77 -0.73 -11.76 -4.19
N GLN A 78 -1.02 -12.81 -4.95
CA GLN A 78 -1.10 -14.18 -4.43
C GLN A 78 0.24 -14.70 -3.90
N ARG A 79 1.32 -14.38 -4.59
CA ARG A 79 2.65 -14.86 -4.23
C ARG A 79 3.23 -14.15 -3.01
N TYR A 80 3.11 -12.82 -2.95
CA TYR A 80 3.80 -11.99 -1.96
C TYR A 80 2.87 -11.41 -0.88
N GLY A 81 1.55 -11.50 -1.04
CA GLY A 81 0.60 -10.98 -0.05
C GLY A 81 0.79 -11.61 1.33
N LYS A 82 1.04 -12.93 1.40
CA LYS A 82 1.35 -13.62 2.66
C LYS A 82 2.71 -13.23 3.26
N GLN A 83 3.57 -12.60 2.47
CA GLN A 83 4.87 -12.08 2.88
C GLN A 83 4.82 -10.59 3.24
N GLY A 84 3.62 -9.99 3.21
CA GLY A 84 3.37 -8.61 3.61
C GLY A 84 3.22 -7.60 2.48
N LEU A 85 3.43 -7.97 1.20
CA LEU A 85 3.18 -7.03 0.10
C LEU A 85 1.68 -6.74 -0.04
N VAL A 86 1.33 -5.46 -0.04
CA VAL A 86 -0.04 -5.01 -0.32
C VAL A 86 -0.11 -4.49 -1.77
N VAL A 87 -1.00 -5.07 -2.58
CA VAL A 87 -1.28 -4.58 -3.94
C VAL A 87 -2.59 -3.80 -3.92
N VAL A 88 -2.58 -2.58 -4.46
CA VAL A 88 -3.77 -1.72 -4.53
C VAL A 88 -3.88 -1.12 -5.93
N GLY A 89 -5.02 -1.37 -6.60
CA GLY A 89 -5.36 -0.77 -7.87
C GLY A 89 -6.28 0.43 -7.71
N PHE A 90 -6.02 1.48 -8.43
CA PHE A 90 -6.86 2.68 -8.53
C PHE A 90 -7.44 2.75 -9.94
N ALA A 91 -8.73 2.47 -10.09
CA ALA A 91 -9.41 2.73 -11.35
C ALA A 91 -9.40 4.24 -11.63
N SER A 92 -9.15 4.65 -12.87
CA SER A 92 -9.04 6.07 -13.21
C SER A 92 -9.40 6.33 -14.66
N ASP A 93 -10.18 7.39 -14.90
CA ASP A 93 -10.48 7.87 -16.25
C ASP A 93 -9.58 9.05 -16.69
N ASP A 94 -8.51 9.36 -15.98
CA ASP A 94 -7.59 10.46 -16.31
C ASP A 94 -6.99 10.34 -17.72
N PHE A 95 -7.01 9.14 -18.30
CA PHE A 95 -6.54 8.87 -19.66
C PHE A 95 -7.68 8.45 -20.61
N ASN A 96 -8.95 8.71 -20.25
CA ASN A 96 -10.15 8.45 -21.04
C ASN A 96 -10.29 6.98 -21.51
N GLN A 97 -9.92 6.04 -20.63
CA GLN A 97 -10.00 4.61 -20.91
C GLN A 97 -10.72 3.82 -19.80
N GLU A 98 -11.35 4.47 -18.84
CA GLU A 98 -12.12 3.75 -17.83
C GLU A 98 -13.54 3.47 -18.36
N ALA A 99 -14.15 2.39 -17.87
CA ALA A 99 -15.53 2.04 -18.14
C ALA A 99 -16.48 3.14 -17.65
N LYS A 100 -17.63 3.29 -18.31
CA LYS A 100 -18.61 4.34 -17.95
C LYS A 100 -19.36 4.03 -16.66
N THR A 101 -19.34 2.79 -16.22
CA THR A 101 -19.96 2.35 -14.96
C THR A 101 -19.00 1.51 -14.14
N GLU A 102 -19.13 1.59 -12.83
CA GLU A 102 -18.34 0.73 -11.92
C GLU A 102 -18.68 -0.75 -12.08
N GLU A 103 -19.91 -1.09 -12.47
CA GLU A 103 -20.30 -2.48 -12.74
C GLU A 103 -19.51 -3.08 -13.90
N GLU A 104 -19.31 -2.32 -14.96
CA GLU A 104 -18.50 -2.74 -16.11
C GLU A 104 -17.03 -2.87 -15.70
N ALA A 105 -16.47 -1.87 -15.01
CA ALA A 105 -15.10 -1.90 -14.49
C ALA A 105 -14.86 -3.11 -13.59
N ALA A 106 -15.76 -3.38 -12.66
CA ALA A 106 -15.71 -4.54 -11.78
C ALA A 106 -15.82 -5.87 -12.53
N THR A 107 -16.66 -5.92 -13.56
CA THR A 107 -16.76 -7.11 -14.42
C THR A 107 -15.44 -7.39 -15.12
N ILE A 108 -14.79 -6.36 -15.65
CA ILE A 108 -13.51 -6.51 -16.33
C ILE A 108 -12.43 -6.99 -15.34
N CYS A 109 -12.20 -6.28 -14.23
CA CYS A 109 -11.12 -6.65 -13.33
C CYS A 109 -11.41 -7.92 -12.51
N PHE A 110 -12.60 -8.06 -11.91
CA PHE A 110 -12.88 -9.17 -11.00
C PHE A 110 -13.29 -10.45 -11.74
N LYS A 111 -14.21 -10.35 -12.73
CA LYS A 111 -14.72 -11.56 -13.43
C LYS A 111 -13.80 -12.01 -14.56
N ASN A 112 -13.31 -11.07 -15.39
CA ASN A 112 -12.55 -11.46 -16.58
C ASN A 112 -11.07 -11.75 -16.26
N PHE A 113 -10.48 -11.02 -15.29
CA PHE A 113 -9.08 -11.18 -14.90
C PHE A 113 -8.87 -11.83 -13.54
N GLY A 114 -9.93 -12.05 -12.75
CA GLY A 114 -9.86 -12.74 -11.47
C GLY A 114 -9.13 -11.97 -10.39
N VAL A 115 -9.13 -10.63 -10.45
CA VAL A 115 -8.48 -9.77 -9.46
C VAL A 115 -9.09 -9.98 -8.08
N THR A 116 -8.25 -10.20 -7.07
CA THR A 116 -8.65 -10.34 -5.67
C THR A 116 -8.00 -9.31 -4.75
N PHE A 117 -6.99 -8.60 -5.23
CA PHE A 117 -6.42 -7.47 -4.48
C PHE A 117 -7.38 -6.27 -4.44
N THR A 118 -7.12 -5.35 -3.53
CA THR A 118 -7.97 -4.17 -3.33
C THR A 118 -8.00 -3.28 -4.56
N MET A 119 -9.21 -2.99 -5.06
CA MET A 119 -9.47 -2.02 -6.12
C MET A 119 -10.25 -0.83 -5.56
N ILE A 120 -9.75 0.37 -5.79
CA ILE A 120 -10.39 1.64 -5.46
C ILE A 120 -11.27 2.06 -6.64
N ALA A 121 -12.44 2.61 -6.33
CA ALA A 121 -13.38 3.15 -7.32
C ALA A 121 -12.75 4.23 -8.20
N PRO A 122 -13.31 4.51 -9.39
CA PRO A 122 -12.75 5.50 -10.30
C PRO A 122 -12.45 6.84 -9.63
N SER A 123 -11.19 7.23 -9.66
CA SER A 123 -10.68 8.40 -8.95
C SER A 123 -9.51 9.04 -9.69
N PRO A 124 -9.29 10.36 -9.53
CA PRO A 124 -8.16 11.04 -10.15
C PRO A 124 -6.82 10.56 -9.56
N VAL A 125 -5.86 10.29 -10.45
CA VAL A 125 -4.49 9.90 -10.11
C VAL A 125 -3.45 10.94 -10.55
N THR A 126 -3.89 11.97 -11.28
CA THR A 126 -3.07 13.07 -11.78
C THR A 126 -3.65 14.44 -11.43
N GLY A 127 -2.83 15.48 -11.59
CA GLY A 127 -3.28 16.87 -11.40
C GLY A 127 -3.56 17.26 -9.95
N ALA A 128 -4.20 18.39 -9.77
CA ALA A 128 -4.47 18.98 -8.44
C ALA A 128 -5.53 18.21 -7.64
N ASN A 129 -6.37 17.43 -8.32
CA ASN A 129 -7.45 16.65 -7.70
C ASN A 129 -7.05 15.18 -7.45
N ALA A 130 -5.77 14.82 -7.66
CA ALA A 130 -5.30 13.47 -7.38
C ALA A 130 -5.64 13.05 -5.94
N THR A 131 -6.02 11.78 -5.77
CA THR A 131 -6.25 11.21 -4.43
C THR A 131 -5.05 11.47 -3.51
N PRO A 132 -5.22 11.53 -2.19
CA PRO A 132 -4.10 11.75 -1.26
C PRO A 132 -2.92 10.80 -1.51
N VAL A 133 -3.19 9.55 -1.86
CA VAL A 133 -2.16 8.56 -2.19
C VAL A 133 -1.38 8.97 -3.44
N PHE A 134 -2.06 9.33 -4.52
CA PHE A 134 -1.38 9.76 -5.75
C PHE A 134 -0.78 11.16 -5.63
N ALA A 135 -1.36 12.05 -4.85
CA ALA A 135 -0.76 13.35 -4.55
C ALA A 135 0.62 13.16 -3.86
N HIS A 136 0.69 12.25 -2.89
CA HIS A 136 1.94 11.89 -2.22
C HIS A 136 2.95 11.23 -3.17
N ILE A 137 2.54 10.25 -3.96
CA ILE A 137 3.38 9.57 -4.96
C ILE A 137 3.91 10.58 -5.99
N ASN A 138 3.07 11.47 -6.50
CA ASN A 138 3.42 12.45 -7.53
C ASN A 138 4.40 13.52 -7.04
N GLN A 139 4.53 13.72 -5.72
CA GLN A 139 5.56 14.57 -5.13
C GLN A 139 6.94 13.89 -5.07
N GLN A 140 6.98 12.57 -4.97
CA GLN A 140 8.20 11.79 -4.82
C GLN A 140 8.72 11.24 -6.16
N ALA A 141 7.80 10.97 -7.10
CA ALA A 141 8.10 10.40 -8.40
C ALA A 141 7.32 11.11 -9.50
N LYS A 142 7.67 10.84 -10.76
CA LYS A 142 6.87 11.34 -11.88
C LYS A 142 5.47 10.75 -11.84
N ALA A 143 4.46 11.60 -11.96
CA ALA A 143 3.05 11.19 -12.10
C ALA A 143 2.86 10.13 -13.21
N PRO A 144 1.78 9.35 -13.15
CA PRO A 144 1.46 8.44 -14.25
C PRO A 144 1.31 9.23 -15.54
N ARG A 145 1.88 8.72 -16.62
CA ARG A 145 1.73 9.29 -17.96
C ARG A 145 0.77 8.47 -18.82
N TRP A 146 0.38 7.31 -18.31
CA TRP A 146 -0.58 6.40 -18.90
C TRP A 146 -1.07 5.39 -17.86
N ASN A 147 -2.12 4.63 -18.20
CA ASN A 147 -2.65 3.55 -17.36
C ASN A 147 -1.61 2.45 -17.13
N PHE A 148 -1.77 1.70 -16.05
CA PHE A 148 -0.86 0.63 -15.63
C PHE A 148 0.57 1.11 -15.34
N THR A 149 0.74 2.35 -14.87
CA THR A 149 1.97 2.78 -14.19
C THR A 149 1.94 2.24 -12.76
N LYS A 150 3.06 1.68 -12.29
CA LYS A 150 3.15 1.10 -10.95
C LYS A 150 4.19 1.85 -10.14
N TYR A 151 3.93 1.91 -8.82
CA TYR A 151 4.83 2.49 -7.84
C TYR A 151 4.99 1.51 -6.68
N LEU A 152 6.23 1.14 -6.38
CA LEU A 152 6.56 0.36 -5.22
C LEU A 152 6.93 1.30 -4.08
N LEU A 153 6.20 1.21 -2.98
CA LEU A 153 6.44 1.97 -1.76
C LEU A 153 7.00 1.04 -0.68
N ASN A 154 7.95 1.55 0.11
CA ASN A 154 8.43 0.84 1.29
C ASN A 154 7.45 0.97 2.46
N GLU A 155 7.80 0.38 3.61
CA GLU A 155 6.99 0.36 4.83
C GLU A 155 6.73 1.75 5.43
N LYS A 156 7.51 2.76 5.03
CA LYS A 156 7.37 4.16 5.45
C LYS A 156 6.52 4.98 4.46
N GLY A 157 6.10 4.37 3.34
CA GLY A 157 5.36 5.04 2.28
C GLY A 157 6.25 5.85 1.32
N GLU A 158 7.56 5.63 1.32
CA GLU A 158 8.47 6.25 0.36
C GLU A 158 8.46 5.47 -0.96
N VAL A 159 8.38 6.18 -2.08
CA VAL A 159 8.44 5.55 -3.40
C VAL A 159 9.88 5.11 -3.69
N ILE A 160 10.11 3.80 -3.72
CA ILE A 160 11.43 3.21 -3.97
C ILE A 160 11.64 2.83 -5.43
N GLU A 161 10.57 2.58 -6.19
CA GLU A 161 10.68 2.26 -7.62
C GLU A 161 9.40 2.64 -8.37
N ARG A 162 9.54 3.06 -9.63
CA ARG A 162 8.46 3.37 -10.55
C ARG A 162 8.61 2.56 -11.84
N PHE A 163 7.57 1.80 -12.17
CA PHE A 163 7.51 1.03 -13.40
C PHE A 163 6.53 1.68 -14.38
N GLY A 164 6.94 1.83 -15.63
CA GLY A 164 6.07 2.35 -16.68
C GLY A 164 4.97 1.38 -17.08
N SER A 165 4.05 1.86 -17.94
CA SER A 165 2.90 1.08 -18.42
C SER A 165 3.29 -0.20 -19.17
N THR A 166 4.46 -0.23 -19.80
CA THR A 166 4.94 -1.38 -20.59
C THR A 166 5.59 -2.49 -19.75
N THR A 167 5.86 -2.23 -18.48
CA THR A 167 6.38 -3.25 -17.56
C THR A 167 5.23 -4.10 -17.06
N GLY A 168 5.21 -5.37 -17.40
CA GLY A 168 4.23 -6.37 -16.99
C GLY A 168 4.72 -7.22 -15.83
#